data_6daeea896482c71f722a547417a2194f
#
_entry.id   6daeea896482c71f722a547417a2194f
#
_cell.length_a   1.000
_cell.length_b   1.000
_cell.length_c   1.000
_cell.angle_alpha   90.00
_cell.angle_beta   90.00
_cell.angle_gamma   90.00
#
_symmetry.space_group_name_H-M   'P 1'
#
loop_
_entity.id
_entity.type
_entity.pdbx_description
1 polymer ?
#
loop_
_entity_poly.entity_id
_entity_poly.type
_entity_poly.pdbx_seq_one_letter_code
_entity_poly.pdbx_strand_id
1 'polypeptide(L)'
;MVLYLYVAVFLTRIGFGSITILFPLYLQAPGYIIGVILALYPMSEAVSALPIGRLADRFSRKRLHIIGMIMITILTAAIGFTRNLLNVSILHALMGISAATAAVTSLTLLGDATKLTNRGKSMGGFDLANLGGYGLGFGVGGILVNVFPDKLLPYAFWVTAGVFLFAGLMAAKFLVEPVRVWELKQPKIRQRRIGTKIRPVIPVWIAQTIILGMYFLLPKAFRDSNIALTRETLIFLGVLGGLFALGAIVFGHVSDKIGRTRVMVIGAFGELGFLLLFGWSLPRNDFLKYEFFLWPMFFLASAVAPTILAYIADISGKAKRGSANALYSIVLSIGLAIGNIIGGFVADLGIQWIFYAGAGILFPSILVTSTLLRRR
;
A
#
# COMPACT_ATOMS: atom_id res chain seq x y z
N MET A 1 14.23 -1.16 -21.36
CA MET A 1 12.88 -1.64 -21.02
C MET A 1 12.61 -1.63 -19.53
N VAL A 2 13.36 -2.35 -18.68
CA VAL A 2 13.14 -2.45 -17.23
C VAL A 2 13.08 -1.07 -16.54
N LEU A 3 14.02 -0.15 -16.87
CA LEU A 3 14.02 1.21 -16.32
C LEU A 3 12.71 1.96 -16.64
N TYR A 4 12.23 1.89 -17.88
CA TYR A 4 10.98 2.55 -18.28
C TYR A 4 9.76 1.97 -17.55
N LEU A 5 9.78 0.66 -17.24
CA LEU A 5 8.75 0.02 -16.43
C LEU A 5 8.76 0.56 -14.98
N TYR A 6 9.96 0.73 -14.38
CA TYR A 6 10.07 1.34 -13.05
C TYR A 6 9.55 2.80 -13.05
N VAL A 7 9.88 3.59 -14.07
CA VAL A 7 9.38 4.97 -14.20
C VAL A 7 7.86 4.98 -14.33
N ALA A 8 7.30 4.12 -15.18
CA ALA A 8 5.85 4.03 -15.35
C ALA A 8 5.14 3.63 -14.05
N VAL A 9 5.68 2.64 -13.33
CA VAL A 9 5.16 2.21 -12.02
C VAL A 9 5.29 3.33 -10.99
N PHE A 10 6.43 3.99 -10.90
CA PHE A 10 6.67 5.11 -9.99
C PHE A 10 5.66 6.24 -10.19
N LEU A 11 5.46 6.69 -11.45
CA LEU A 11 4.47 7.71 -11.78
C LEU A 11 3.04 7.27 -11.45
N THR A 12 2.69 6.01 -11.76
CA THR A 12 1.39 5.44 -11.41
C THR A 12 1.17 5.47 -9.89
N ARG A 13 2.21 5.16 -9.11
CA ARG A 13 2.13 5.17 -7.64
C ARG A 13 2.08 6.58 -7.05
N ILE A 14 2.67 7.58 -7.70
CA ILE A 14 2.44 8.99 -7.34
C ILE A 14 0.94 9.32 -7.46
N GLY A 15 0.31 8.94 -8.56
CA GLY A 15 -1.14 9.15 -8.73
C GLY A 15 -1.97 8.48 -7.63
N PHE A 16 -1.72 7.20 -7.33
CA PHE A 16 -2.44 6.50 -6.26
C PHE A 16 -2.18 7.07 -4.86
N GLY A 17 -0.94 7.44 -4.55
CA GLY A 17 -0.61 8.11 -3.29
C GLY A 17 -1.34 9.45 -3.15
N SER A 18 -1.44 10.22 -4.23
CA SER A 18 -2.19 11.49 -4.24
C SER A 18 -3.69 11.24 -3.98
N ILE A 19 -4.29 10.25 -4.65
CA ILE A 19 -5.71 9.88 -4.45
C ILE A 19 -5.97 9.47 -3.00
N THR A 20 -5.06 8.78 -2.36
CA THR A 20 -5.20 8.36 -0.96
C THR A 20 -5.42 9.55 -0.02
N ILE A 21 -4.80 10.69 -0.30
CA ILE A 21 -4.99 11.94 0.46
C ILE A 21 -6.26 12.69 0.02
N LEU A 22 -6.46 12.79 -1.31
CA LEU A 22 -7.56 13.57 -1.88
C LEU A 22 -8.93 12.96 -1.58
N PHE A 23 -9.05 11.64 -1.68
CA PHE A 23 -10.34 10.97 -1.71
C PHE A 23 -11.14 11.10 -0.41
N PRO A 24 -10.58 10.87 0.80
CA PRO A 24 -11.29 11.05 2.05
C PRO A 24 -11.73 12.51 2.29
N LEU A 25 -10.98 13.47 1.73
CA LEU A 25 -11.27 14.90 1.84
C LEU A 25 -12.31 15.37 0.83
N TYR A 26 -12.36 14.70 -0.33
CA TYR A 26 -13.32 15.00 -1.40
C TYR A 26 -14.74 14.61 -1.04
N LEU A 27 -14.90 13.46 -0.37
CA LEU A 27 -16.19 12.93 0.03
C LEU A 27 -16.69 13.66 1.29
N GLN A 28 -17.75 14.46 1.11
CA GLN A 28 -18.43 15.12 2.23
C GLN A 28 -19.46 14.15 2.84
N ALA A 29 -18.98 13.12 3.52
CA ALA A 29 -19.79 12.06 4.10
C ALA A 29 -19.23 11.63 5.46
N PRO A 30 -20.05 10.96 6.30
CA PRO A 30 -19.56 10.31 7.51
C PRO A 30 -18.43 9.33 7.22
N GLY A 31 -17.52 9.15 8.17
CA GLY A 31 -16.33 8.32 8.00
C GLY A 31 -16.66 6.88 7.63
N TYR A 32 -17.70 6.29 8.22
CA TYR A 32 -18.11 4.91 7.90
C TYR A 32 -18.52 4.75 6.43
N ILE A 33 -19.17 5.75 5.81
CA ILE A 33 -19.50 5.73 4.37
C ILE A 33 -18.22 5.85 3.55
N ILE A 34 -17.34 6.79 3.91
CA ILE A 34 -16.04 6.97 3.24
C ILE A 34 -15.23 5.68 3.31
N GLY A 35 -15.16 5.05 4.49
CA GLY A 35 -14.45 3.80 4.70
C GLY A 35 -14.96 2.65 3.82
N VAL A 36 -16.29 2.52 3.69
CA VAL A 36 -16.90 1.53 2.78
C VAL A 36 -16.53 1.82 1.33
N ILE A 37 -16.61 3.09 0.89
CA ILE A 37 -16.26 3.46 -0.48
C ILE A 37 -14.77 3.19 -0.75
N LEU A 38 -13.89 3.55 0.17
CA LEU A 38 -12.46 3.27 0.06
C LEU A 38 -12.16 1.76 0.00
N ALA A 39 -12.93 0.92 0.68
CA ALA A 39 -12.77 -0.53 0.66
C ALA A 39 -13.10 -1.16 -0.71
N LEU A 40 -13.95 -0.52 -1.53
CA LEU A 40 -14.35 -1.06 -2.83
C LEU A 40 -13.16 -1.22 -3.79
N TYR A 41 -12.21 -0.30 -3.77
CA TYR A 41 -11.04 -0.37 -4.62
C TYR A 41 -10.18 -1.62 -4.33
N PRO A 42 -9.63 -1.84 -3.13
CA PRO A 42 -8.81 -3.01 -2.85
C PRO A 42 -9.60 -4.32 -2.94
N MET A 43 -10.91 -4.33 -2.64
CA MET A 43 -11.75 -5.52 -2.86
C MET A 43 -11.85 -5.87 -4.34
N SER A 44 -12.13 -4.89 -5.20
CA SER A 44 -12.21 -5.10 -6.65
C SER A 44 -10.87 -5.50 -7.24
N GLU A 45 -9.77 -4.92 -6.75
CA GLU A 45 -8.41 -5.30 -7.12
C GLU A 45 -8.14 -6.78 -6.78
N ALA A 46 -8.45 -7.22 -5.56
CA ALA A 46 -8.23 -8.59 -5.11
C ALA A 46 -9.03 -9.61 -5.95
N VAL A 47 -10.32 -9.33 -6.18
CA VAL A 47 -11.21 -10.23 -6.93
C VAL A 47 -10.81 -10.32 -8.40
N SER A 48 -10.39 -9.21 -9.01
CA SER A 48 -10.04 -9.13 -10.42
C SER A 48 -8.63 -9.62 -10.77
N ALA A 49 -7.72 -9.69 -9.80
CA ALA A 49 -6.32 -10.04 -10.04
C ALA A 49 -6.15 -11.42 -10.73
N LEU A 50 -6.90 -12.44 -10.32
CA LEU A 50 -6.83 -13.79 -10.92
C LEU A 50 -7.40 -13.86 -12.35
N PRO A 51 -8.61 -13.33 -12.64
CA PRO A 51 -9.11 -13.21 -14.01
C PRO A 51 -8.16 -12.46 -14.94
N ILE A 52 -7.63 -11.33 -14.47
CA ILE A 52 -6.69 -10.50 -15.24
C ILE A 52 -5.38 -11.25 -15.48
N GLY A 53 -4.88 -11.99 -14.51
CA GLY A 53 -3.70 -12.85 -14.70
C GLY A 53 -3.89 -13.83 -15.86
N ARG A 54 -5.06 -14.50 -15.93
CA ARG A 54 -5.39 -15.39 -17.02
C ARG A 54 -5.52 -14.66 -18.37
N LEU A 55 -6.02 -13.42 -18.33
CA LEU A 55 -6.11 -12.58 -19.52
C LEU A 55 -4.72 -12.17 -20.02
N ALA A 56 -3.80 -11.81 -19.12
CA ALA A 56 -2.40 -11.50 -19.42
C ALA A 56 -1.61 -12.69 -19.99
N ASP A 57 -2.04 -13.92 -19.69
CA ASP A 57 -1.46 -15.11 -20.32
C ASP A 57 -1.88 -15.28 -21.78
N ARG A 58 -3.05 -14.78 -22.17
CA ARG A 58 -3.62 -14.95 -23.53
C ARG A 58 -3.39 -13.76 -24.44
N PHE A 59 -3.44 -12.54 -23.89
CA PHE A 59 -3.33 -11.28 -24.63
C PHE A 59 -1.98 -10.60 -24.43
N SER A 60 -1.67 -9.59 -25.26
CA SER A 60 -0.49 -8.75 -25.12
C SER A 60 -0.50 -8.03 -23.77
N ARG A 61 0.53 -8.27 -22.97
CA ARG A 61 0.70 -7.68 -21.64
C ARG A 61 0.86 -6.16 -21.72
N LYS A 62 1.59 -5.69 -22.74
CA LYS A 62 1.74 -4.24 -23.01
C LYS A 62 0.38 -3.61 -23.32
N ARG A 63 -0.43 -4.22 -24.20
CA ARG A 63 -1.76 -3.68 -24.54
C ARG A 63 -2.68 -3.65 -23.33
N LEU A 64 -2.72 -4.72 -22.55
CA LEU A 64 -3.52 -4.78 -21.32
C LEU A 64 -3.06 -3.72 -20.30
N HIS A 65 -1.74 -3.53 -20.15
CA HIS A 65 -1.20 -2.48 -19.28
C HIS A 65 -1.67 -1.10 -19.71
N ILE A 66 -1.58 -0.78 -21.00
CA ILE A 66 -2.03 0.51 -21.56
C ILE A 66 -3.54 0.69 -21.35
N ILE A 67 -4.35 -0.36 -21.59
CA ILE A 67 -5.81 -0.31 -21.34
C ILE A 67 -6.07 -0.02 -19.87
N GLY A 68 -5.39 -0.70 -18.94
CA GLY A 68 -5.50 -0.43 -17.50
C GLY A 68 -5.18 1.03 -17.15
N MET A 69 -4.11 1.59 -17.72
CA MET A 69 -3.71 2.98 -17.51
C MET A 69 -4.71 3.99 -18.07
N ILE A 70 -5.25 3.74 -19.28
CA ILE A 70 -6.29 4.59 -19.87
C ILE A 70 -7.56 4.57 -19.00
N MET A 71 -7.98 3.39 -18.55
CA MET A 71 -9.15 3.25 -17.68
C MET A 71 -8.96 3.97 -16.34
N ILE A 72 -7.80 3.82 -15.69
CA ILE A 72 -7.49 4.56 -14.45
C ILE A 72 -7.56 6.08 -14.71
N THR A 73 -7.01 6.57 -15.81
CA THR A 73 -7.05 7.99 -16.17
C THR A 73 -8.47 8.50 -16.31
N ILE A 74 -9.30 7.79 -17.11
CA ILE A 74 -10.70 8.17 -17.34
C ILE A 74 -11.51 8.14 -16.04
N LEU A 75 -11.36 7.07 -15.25
CA LEU A 75 -12.12 6.90 -14.01
C LEU A 75 -11.70 7.95 -12.96
N THR A 76 -10.40 8.28 -12.86
CA THR A 76 -9.92 9.33 -11.96
C THR A 76 -10.48 10.69 -12.39
N ALA A 77 -10.45 11.01 -13.69
CA ALA A 77 -11.05 12.24 -14.20
C ALA A 77 -12.55 12.28 -13.94
N ALA A 78 -13.26 11.16 -14.15
CA ALA A 78 -14.70 11.05 -13.93
C ALA A 78 -15.10 11.30 -12.47
N ILE A 79 -14.29 10.90 -11.48
CA ILE A 79 -14.53 11.22 -10.07
C ILE A 79 -14.57 12.74 -9.87
N GLY A 80 -13.71 13.52 -10.53
CA GLY A 80 -13.72 14.98 -10.46
C GLY A 80 -14.99 15.65 -10.98
N PHE A 81 -15.86 14.95 -11.72
CA PHE A 81 -17.13 15.49 -12.22
C PHE A 81 -18.34 15.19 -11.33
N THR A 82 -18.19 14.35 -10.29
CA THR A 82 -19.35 13.94 -9.47
C THR A 82 -18.99 13.82 -8.00
N ARG A 83 -19.87 14.31 -7.14
CA ARG A 83 -19.83 14.07 -5.68
C ARG A 83 -20.93 13.11 -5.22
N ASN A 84 -21.74 12.58 -6.16
CA ASN A 84 -22.72 11.56 -5.82
C ASN A 84 -22.02 10.30 -5.32
N LEU A 85 -22.33 9.89 -4.09
CA LEU A 85 -21.65 8.78 -3.41
C LEU A 85 -21.76 7.46 -4.17
N LEU A 86 -22.91 7.18 -4.79
CA LEU A 86 -23.11 5.97 -5.59
C LEU A 86 -22.22 5.97 -6.83
N ASN A 87 -22.19 7.09 -7.57
CA ASN A 87 -21.36 7.21 -8.75
C ASN A 87 -19.88 7.07 -8.41
N VAL A 88 -19.43 7.76 -7.34
CA VAL A 88 -18.06 7.66 -6.87
C VAL A 88 -17.71 6.23 -6.41
N SER A 89 -18.64 5.53 -5.76
CA SER A 89 -18.46 4.12 -5.35
C SER A 89 -18.21 3.22 -6.56
N ILE A 90 -19.04 3.35 -7.60
CA ILE A 90 -18.90 2.58 -8.84
C ILE A 90 -17.57 2.89 -9.53
N LEU A 91 -17.25 4.18 -9.69
CA LEU A 91 -15.99 4.60 -10.31
C LEU A 91 -14.78 4.09 -9.53
N HIS A 92 -14.82 4.13 -8.20
CA HIS A 92 -13.72 3.66 -7.35
C HIS A 92 -13.56 2.13 -7.39
N ALA A 93 -14.65 1.39 -7.43
CA ALA A 93 -14.61 -0.06 -7.66
C ALA A 93 -14.00 -0.42 -9.02
N LEU A 94 -14.41 0.28 -10.09
CA LEU A 94 -13.83 0.09 -11.43
C LEU A 94 -12.35 0.47 -11.50
N MET A 95 -11.93 1.48 -10.72
CA MET A 95 -10.51 1.81 -10.57
C MET A 95 -9.71 0.65 -9.98
N GLY A 96 -10.26 -0.10 -9.02
CA GLY A 96 -9.61 -1.30 -8.47
C GLY A 96 -9.36 -2.36 -9.53
N ILE A 97 -10.33 -2.62 -10.43
CA ILE A 97 -10.17 -3.56 -11.56
C ILE A 97 -9.07 -3.06 -12.51
N SER A 98 -9.06 -1.77 -12.80
CA SER A 98 -8.09 -1.15 -13.70
C SER A 98 -6.69 -1.17 -13.10
N ALA A 99 -6.57 -0.93 -11.79
CA ALA A 99 -5.32 -1.01 -11.04
C ALA A 99 -4.75 -2.44 -11.02
N ALA A 100 -5.60 -3.44 -10.79
CA ALA A 100 -5.21 -4.85 -10.92
C ALA A 100 -4.65 -5.15 -12.31
N THR A 101 -5.28 -4.59 -13.37
CA THR A 101 -4.82 -4.77 -14.74
C THR A 101 -3.42 -4.20 -14.94
N ALA A 102 -3.18 -2.97 -14.48
CA ALA A 102 -1.87 -2.32 -14.57
C ALA A 102 -0.81 -3.04 -13.69
N ALA A 103 -1.15 -3.45 -12.48
CA ALA A 103 -0.24 -4.09 -11.54
C ALA A 103 0.18 -5.50 -11.99
N VAL A 104 -0.80 -6.35 -12.34
CA VAL A 104 -0.53 -7.73 -12.79
C VAL A 104 0.29 -7.73 -14.07
N THR A 105 -0.03 -6.85 -15.03
CA THR A 105 0.69 -6.78 -16.29
C THR A 105 2.11 -6.23 -16.13
N SER A 106 2.32 -5.21 -15.27
CA SER A 106 3.65 -4.69 -14.99
C SER A 106 4.57 -5.73 -14.34
N LEU A 107 4.07 -6.48 -13.37
CA LEU A 107 4.83 -7.57 -12.73
C LEU A 107 5.17 -8.68 -13.71
N THR A 108 4.24 -9.00 -14.62
CA THR A 108 4.45 -10.02 -15.64
C THR A 108 5.48 -9.55 -16.68
N LEU A 109 5.37 -8.30 -17.16
CA LEU A 109 6.34 -7.68 -18.07
C LEU A 109 7.75 -7.64 -17.44
N LEU A 110 7.84 -7.31 -16.14
CA LEU A 110 9.12 -7.35 -15.42
C LEU A 110 9.69 -8.75 -15.35
N GLY A 111 8.84 -9.75 -15.05
CA GLY A 111 9.24 -11.14 -15.00
C GLY A 111 9.82 -11.66 -16.31
N ASP A 112 9.21 -11.25 -17.44
CA ASP A 112 9.66 -11.65 -18.78
C ASP A 112 10.90 -10.88 -19.26
N ALA A 113 11.02 -9.61 -18.85
CA ALA A 113 12.14 -8.76 -19.23
C ALA A 113 13.45 -9.09 -18.48
N THR A 114 13.38 -9.91 -17.42
CA THR A 114 14.50 -10.14 -16.50
C THR A 114 14.98 -11.57 -16.52
N LYS A 115 16.31 -11.77 -16.65
CA LYS A 115 16.93 -13.09 -16.52
C LYS A 115 16.71 -13.63 -15.09
N LEU A 116 16.57 -14.94 -14.95
CA LEU A 116 16.39 -15.63 -13.65
C LEU A 116 17.45 -15.23 -12.61
N THR A 117 18.69 -15.03 -13.05
CA THR A 117 19.83 -14.64 -12.19
C THR A 117 19.68 -13.24 -11.58
N ASN A 118 19.03 -12.31 -12.29
CA ASN A 118 18.91 -10.91 -11.90
C ASN A 118 17.49 -10.54 -11.41
N ARG A 119 16.58 -11.51 -11.37
CA ARG A 119 15.15 -11.29 -11.05
C ARG A 119 14.96 -10.69 -9.66
N GLY A 120 15.75 -11.11 -8.66
CA GLY A 120 15.68 -10.56 -7.30
C GLY A 120 16.01 -9.06 -7.26
N LYS A 121 17.10 -8.65 -7.95
CA LYS A 121 17.49 -7.23 -8.08
C LYS A 121 16.41 -6.42 -8.80
N SER A 122 15.82 -6.98 -9.85
CA SER A 122 14.78 -6.29 -10.62
C SER A 122 13.49 -6.14 -9.83
N MET A 123 13.09 -7.14 -9.03
CA MET A 123 11.94 -7.03 -8.14
C MET A 123 12.17 -5.99 -7.04
N GLY A 124 13.39 -5.93 -6.46
CA GLY A 124 13.73 -4.89 -5.49
C GLY A 124 13.66 -3.48 -6.07
N GLY A 125 14.10 -3.28 -7.32
CA GLY A 125 13.94 -2.00 -8.02
C GLY A 125 12.47 -1.64 -8.29
N PHE A 126 11.64 -2.64 -8.59
CA PHE A 126 10.20 -2.46 -8.76
C PHE A 126 9.52 -2.05 -7.44
N ASP A 127 9.88 -2.72 -6.34
CA ASP A 127 9.34 -2.39 -5.02
C ASP A 127 9.78 -0.99 -4.56
N LEU A 128 11.02 -0.59 -4.86
CA LEU A 128 11.50 0.76 -4.60
C LEU A 128 10.70 1.80 -5.40
N ALA A 129 10.40 1.52 -6.68
CA ALA A 129 9.56 2.39 -7.50
C ALA A 129 8.12 2.47 -6.95
N ASN A 130 7.57 1.35 -6.49
CA ASN A 130 6.27 1.30 -5.85
C ASN A 130 6.20 2.17 -4.58
N LEU A 131 7.07 1.89 -3.61
CA LEU A 131 7.07 2.56 -2.31
C LEU A 131 7.44 4.03 -2.42
N GLY A 132 8.50 4.33 -3.21
CA GLY A 132 8.93 5.71 -3.47
C GLY A 132 7.86 6.54 -4.18
N GLY A 133 7.17 5.93 -5.14
CA GLY A 133 6.05 6.57 -5.84
C GLY A 133 4.89 6.89 -4.89
N TYR A 134 4.48 5.94 -4.04
CA TYR A 134 3.44 6.19 -3.03
C TYR A 134 3.84 7.29 -2.04
N GLY A 135 5.07 7.23 -1.51
CA GLY A 135 5.56 8.23 -0.56
C GLY A 135 5.57 9.65 -1.16
N LEU A 136 6.06 9.79 -2.40
CA LEU A 136 6.01 11.07 -3.10
C LEU A 136 4.56 11.48 -3.42
N GLY A 137 3.71 10.52 -3.77
CA GLY A 137 2.29 10.74 -4.04
C GLY A 137 1.53 11.30 -2.85
N PHE A 138 1.83 10.87 -1.62
CA PHE A 138 1.26 11.48 -0.42
C PHE A 138 1.63 12.97 -0.31
N GLY A 139 2.90 13.31 -0.57
CA GLY A 139 3.35 14.70 -0.61
C GLY A 139 2.63 15.52 -1.69
N VAL A 140 2.54 14.97 -2.90
CA VAL A 140 1.81 15.61 -4.03
C VAL A 140 0.32 15.78 -3.68
N GLY A 141 -0.33 14.77 -3.10
CA GLY A 141 -1.72 14.86 -2.65
C GLY A 141 -1.92 15.98 -1.61
N GLY A 142 -1.01 16.10 -0.64
CA GLY A 142 -1.02 17.18 0.33
C GLY A 142 -0.87 18.56 -0.31
N ILE A 143 0.01 18.71 -1.29
CA ILE A 143 0.16 19.95 -2.07
C ILE A 143 -1.13 20.26 -2.83
N LEU A 144 -1.70 19.26 -3.51
CA LEU A 144 -2.93 19.44 -4.29
C LEU A 144 -4.12 19.89 -3.44
N VAL A 145 -4.25 19.38 -2.20
CA VAL A 145 -5.29 19.83 -1.26
C VAL A 145 -5.11 21.30 -0.89
N ASN A 146 -3.86 21.75 -0.71
CA ASN A 146 -3.60 23.16 -0.41
C ASN A 146 -3.83 24.09 -1.60
N VAL A 147 -3.48 23.64 -2.82
CA VAL A 147 -3.66 24.43 -4.06
C VAL A 147 -5.13 24.47 -4.48
N PHE A 148 -5.87 23.39 -4.25
CA PHE A 148 -7.27 23.24 -4.64
C PHE A 148 -8.16 22.98 -3.41
N PRO A 149 -8.43 23.98 -2.55
CA PRO A 149 -9.25 23.76 -1.36
C PRO A 149 -10.72 23.52 -1.75
N ASP A 150 -11.41 22.69 -0.98
CA ASP A 150 -12.86 22.42 -1.00
C ASP A 150 -13.56 22.42 -2.38
N LYS A 151 -14.05 23.60 -2.84
CA LYS A 151 -14.79 23.72 -4.10
C LYS A 151 -13.94 23.42 -5.33
N LEU A 152 -12.64 23.65 -5.25
CA LEU A 152 -11.68 23.43 -6.34
C LEU A 152 -11.05 22.03 -6.29
N LEU A 153 -11.31 21.23 -5.26
CA LEU A 153 -10.75 19.89 -5.09
C LEU A 153 -11.01 18.95 -6.29
N PRO A 154 -12.10 19.07 -7.08
CA PRO A 154 -12.24 18.33 -8.35
C PRO A 154 -11.05 18.48 -9.30
N TYR A 155 -10.44 19.67 -9.37
CA TYR A 155 -9.29 19.92 -10.24
C TYR A 155 -8.06 19.07 -9.85
N ALA A 156 -7.91 18.75 -8.55
CA ALA A 156 -6.85 17.88 -8.07
C ALA A 156 -6.95 16.47 -8.66
N PHE A 157 -8.19 15.96 -8.87
CA PHE A 157 -8.40 14.68 -9.54
C PHE A 157 -8.02 14.74 -11.03
N TRP A 158 -8.27 15.87 -11.70
CA TRP A 158 -7.89 16.04 -13.11
C TRP A 158 -6.36 16.16 -13.27
N VAL A 159 -5.68 16.86 -12.34
CA VAL A 159 -4.21 16.88 -12.31
C VAL A 159 -3.68 15.46 -12.09
N THR A 160 -4.25 14.71 -11.15
CA THR A 160 -3.85 13.33 -10.88
C THR A 160 -4.14 12.40 -12.07
N ALA A 161 -5.26 12.59 -12.76
CA ALA A 161 -5.55 11.89 -14.01
C ALA A 161 -4.50 12.20 -15.10
N GLY A 162 -4.01 13.45 -15.15
CA GLY A 162 -2.90 13.84 -16.01
C GLY A 162 -1.61 13.07 -15.72
N VAL A 163 -1.31 12.81 -14.45
CA VAL A 163 -0.15 11.97 -14.04
C VAL A 163 -0.34 10.53 -14.54
N PHE A 164 -1.53 9.94 -14.39
CA PHE A 164 -1.81 8.60 -14.93
C PHE A 164 -1.72 8.55 -16.45
N LEU A 165 -2.27 9.57 -17.13
CA LEU A 165 -2.18 9.68 -18.58
C LEU A 165 -0.71 9.73 -19.04
N PHE A 166 0.11 10.55 -18.40
CA PHE A 166 1.53 10.65 -18.68
C PHE A 166 2.25 9.31 -18.47
N ALA A 167 1.97 8.62 -17.36
CA ALA A 167 2.51 7.29 -17.10
C ALA A 167 2.08 6.28 -18.19
N GLY A 168 0.82 6.33 -18.62
CA GLY A 168 0.28 5.49 -19.69
C GLY A 168 0.92 5.76 -21.05
N LEU A 169 1.13 7.03 -21.40
CA LEU A 169 1.82 7.45 -22.64
C LEU A 169 3.28 7.02 -22.64
N MET A 170 3.98 7.16 -21.49
CA MET A 170 5.33 6.65 -21.31
C MET A 170 5.38 5.12 -21.50
N ALA A 171 4.43 4.40 -20.92
CA ALA A 171 4.32 2.95 -21.09
C ALA A 171 4.04 2.58 -22.56
N ALA A 172 3.13 3.29 -23.23
CA ALA A 172 2.80 3.05 -24.63
C ALA A 172 4.02 3.24 -25.56
N LYS A 173 4.80 4.30 -25.32
CA LYS A 173 5.96 4.64 -26.15
C LYS A 173 7.17 3.75 -25.89
N PHE A 174 7.51 3.48 -24.64
CA PHE A 174 8.80 2.90 -24.26
C PHE A 174 8.75 1.44 -23.80
N LEU A 175 7.58 0.90 -23.43
CA LEU A 175 7.47 -0.52 -23.13
C LEU A 175 7.47 -1.32 -24.43
N VAL A 176 8.23 -2.40 -24.44
CA VAL A 176 8.29 -3.36 -25.54
C VAL A 176 7.67 -4.67 -25.04
N GLU A 177 6.81 -5.28 -25.87
CA GLU A 177 6.31 -6.63 -25.57
C GLU A 177 7.49 -7.62 -25.62
N PRO A 178 7.85 -8.27 -24.52
CA PRO A 178 8.90 -9.27 -24.55
C PRO A 178 8.45 -10.46 -25.43
N VAL A 179 9.41 -11.05 -26.16
CA VAL A 179 9.15 -12.31 -26.86
C VAL A 179 8.69 -13.33 -25.82
N ARG A 180 7.51 -13.91 -26.02
CA ARG A 180 7.00 -14.96 -25.13
C ARG A 180 7.91 -16.17 -25.29
N VAL A 181 8.71 -16.44 -24.29
CA VAL A 181 9.40 -17.72 -24.18
C VAL A 181 8.35 -18.74 -23.76
N TRP A 182 7.55 -19.19 -24.75
CA TRP A 182 6.74 -20.38 -24.64
C TRP A 182 7.75 -21.52 -24.51
N GLU A 183 7.71 -22.27 -23.47
CA GLU A 183 8.52 -23.47 -23.30
C GLU A 183 9.74 -23.33 -22.38
N LEU A 184 9.43 -23.29 -21.14
CA LEU A 184 10.03 -24.30 -20.29
C LEU A 184 8.87 -24.86 -19.48
N LYS A 185 8.38 -26.07 -19.86
CA LYS A 185 7.53 -26.89 -19.00
C LYS A 185 8.20 -26.90 -17.63
N GLN A 186 7.75 -26.01 -16.74
CA GLN A 186 8.28 -26.03 -15.39
C GLN A 186 7.95 -27.41 -14.83
N PRO A 187 8.93 -28.15 -14.35
CA PRO A 187 8.66 -29.47 -13.77
C PRO A 187 7.60 -29.24 -12.68
N LYS A 188 6.55 -30.08 -12.67
CA LYS A 188 5.51 -30.08 -11.60
C LYS A 188 6.21 -30.39 -10.29
N ILE A 189 6.83 -29.37 -9.68
CA ILE A 189 7.48 -29.50 -8.39
C ILE A 189 6.36 -29.72 -7.37
N ARG A 190 6.32 -30.93 -6.81
CA ARG A 190 5.40 -31.39 -5.77
C ARG A 190 5.25 -30.30 -4.72
N GLN A 191 4.04 -29.79 -4.55
CA GLN A 191 3.72 -28.64 -3.68
C GLN A 191 4.04 -29.00 -2.22
N ARG A 192 5.26 -28.75 -1.78
CA ARG A 192 5.58 -28.78 -0.34
C ARG A 192 4.84 -27.59 0.31
N ARG A 193 3.98 -27.88 1.28
CA ARG A 193 3.02 -26.96 1.88
C ARG A 193 3.71 -25.68 2.42
N ILE A 194 3.64 -24.56 1.69
CA ILE A 194 4.07 -23.23 2.16
C ILE A 194 3.23 -22.83 3.39
N GLY A 195 1.97 -23.26 3.44
CA GLY A 195 1.01 -22.87 4.44
C GLY A 195 1.42 -23.10 5.91
N THR A 196 2.23 -24.13 6.21
CA THR A 196 2.67 -24.38 7.60
C THR A 196 3.79 -23.44 8.03
N LYS A 197 4.65 -23.01 7.11
CA LYS A 197 5.79 -22.14 7.42
C LYS A 197 5.38 -20.67 7.60
N ILE A 198 4.32 -20.22 6.92
CA ILE A 198 3.86 -18.83 6.97
C ILE A 198 2.96 -18.55 8.18
N ARG A 199 2.30 -19.57 8.76
CA ARG A 199 1.35 -19.44 9.86
C ARG A 199 1.75 -18.50 11.00
N PRO A 200 3.00 -18.51 11.50
CA PRO A 200 3.37 -17.66 12.64
C PRO A 200 3.38 -16.17 12.31
N VAL A 201 3.58 -15.80 11.04
CA VAL A 201 3.71 -14.40 10.61
C VAL A 201 2.35 -13.82 10.21
N ILE A 202 1.38 -14.67 9.85
CA ILE A 202 0.06 -14.26 9.38
C ILE A 202 -0.65 -13.26 10.32
N PRO A 203 -0.71 -13.47 11.66
CA PRO A 203 -1.46 -12.57 12.52
C PRO A 203 -0.94 -11.13 12.47
N VAL A 204 0.37 -10.93 12.65
CA VAL A 204 0.99 -9.60 12.59
C VAL A 204 0.87 -9.01 11.18
N TRP A 205 1.00 -9.83 10.14
CA TRP A 205 0.87 -9.37 8.77
C TRP A 205 -0.55 -8.85 8.44
N ILE A 206 -1.59 -9.59 8.84
CA ILE A 206 -2.97 -9.15 8.67
C ILE A 206 -3.23 -7.88 9.49
N ALA A 207 -2.76 -7.82 10.75
CA ALA A 207 -2.88 -6.63 11.58
C ALA A 207 -2.28 -5.40 10.89
N GLN A 208 -1.07 -5.52 10.33
CA GLN A 208 -0.38 -4.46 9.60
C GLN A 208 -1.19 -3.94 8.41
N THR A 209 -1.75 -4.85 7.62
CA THR A 209 -2.52 -4.45 6.43
C THR A 209 -3.85 -3.79 6.80
N ILE A 210 -4.48 -4.21 7.91
CA ILE A 210 -5.68 -3.56 8.46
C ILE A 210 -5.34 -2.17 8.98
N ILE A 211 -4.28 -2.01 9.77
CA ILE A 211 -3.84 -0.72 10.30
C ILE A 211 -3.51 0.25 9.16
N LEU A 212 -2.84 -0.22 8.12
CA LEU A 212 -2.55 0.58 6.92
C LEU A 212 -3.84 1.06 6.25
N GLY A 213 -4.86 0.20 6.15
CA GLY A 213 -6.18 0.59 5.64
C GLY A 213 -6.85 1.66 6.50
N MET A 214 -6.78 1.54 7.82
CA MET A 214 -7.33 2.54 8.75
C MET A 214 -6.66 3.91 8.55
N TYR A 215 -5.37 3.95 8.24
CA TYR A 215 -4.64 5.19 8.01
C TYR A 215 -5.10 5.96 6.77
N PHE A 216 -5.82 5.34 5.84
CA PHE A 216 -6.41 6.06 4.70
C PHE A 216 -7.51 7.03 5.13
N LEU A 217 -8.05 6.90 6.35
CA LEU A 217 -9.01 7.84 6.94
C LEU A 217 -8.33 9.00 7.71
N LEU A 218 -7.01 8.95 7.95
CA LEU A 218 -6.31 10.01 8.67
C LEU A 218 -6.51 11.41 8.07
N PRO A 219 -6.48 11.63 6.74
CA PRO A 219 -6.70 12.98 6.19
C PRO A 219 -8.05 13.56 6.62
N LYS A 220 -9.13 12.75 6.60
CA LYS A 220 -10.44 13.15 7.11
C LYS A 220 -10.41 13.39 8.61
N ALA A 221 -9.87 12.45 9.37
CA ALA A 221 -9.81 12.54 10.82
C ALA A 221 -8.99 13.75 11.31
N PHE A 222 -7.91 14.11 10.62
CA PHE A 222 -7.15 15.35 10.87
C PHE A 222 -7.98 16.60 10.56
N ARG A 223 -8.69 16.61 9.42
CA ARG A 223 -9.56 17.75 9.07
C ARG A 223 -10.67 17.96 10.09
N ASP A 224 -11.28 16.87 10.56
CA ASP A 224 -12.41 16.92 11.49
C ASP A 224 -11.96 17.13 12.95
N SER A 225 -10.67 16.94 13.23
CA SER A 225 -10.05 17.29 14.51
C SER A 225 -9.55 18.72 14.47
N ASN A 226 -9.65 19.43 15.59
CA ASN A 226 -9.09 20.79 15.71
C ASN A 226 -7.56 20.79 15.88
N ILE A 227 -6.85 19.85 15.24
CA ILE A 227 -5.40 19.76 15.30
C ILE A 227 -4.82 20.74 14.28
N ALA A 228 -4.09 21.72 14.76
CA ALA A 228 -3.43 22.69 13.89
C ALA A 228 -2.26 22.03 13.14
N LEU A 229 -2.28 22.12 11.81
CA LEU A 229 -1.15 21.74 10.97
C LEU A 229 -0.11 22.87 10.97
N THR A 230 0.50 23.10 12.13
CA THR A 230 1.59 24.08 12.26
C THR A 230 2.84 23.61 11.52
N ARG A 231 3.82 24.51 11.37
CA ARG A 231 5.11 24.18 10.77
C ARG A 231 5.80 23.02 11.54
N GLU A 232 5.71 23.04 12.87
CA GLU A 232 6.28 22.01 13.76
C GLU A 232 5.58 20.66 13.54
N THR A 233 4.25 20.64 13.42
CA THR A 233 3.48 19.44 13.08
C THR A 233 3.91 18.87 11.73
N LEU A 234 4.10 19.70 10.72
CA LEU A 234 4.52 19.27 9.38
C LEU A 234 5.96 18.71 9.40
N ILE A 235 6.87 19.34 10.16
CA ILE A 235 8.24 18.86 10.36
C ILE A 235 8.19 17.49 11.06
N PHE A 236 7.42 17.35 12.13
CA PHE A 236 7.27 16.09 12.86
C PHE A 236 6.79 14.96 11.95
N LEU A 237 5.74 15.20 11.15
CA LEU A 237 5.24 14.21 10.18
C LEU A 237 6.26 13.89 9.09
N GLY A 238 7.02 14.89 8.63
CA GLY A 238 8.12 14.70 7.67
C GLY A 238 9.23 13.83 8.25
N VAL A 239 9.60 14.04 9.52
CA VAL A 239 10.59 13.20 10.23
C VAL A 239 10.09 11.77 10.35
N LEU A 240 8.81 11.54 10.70
CA LEU A 240 8.23 10.19 10.72
C LEU A 240 8.37 9.51 9.35
N GLY A 241 8.07 10.21 8.25
CA GLY A 241 8.25 9.68 6.89
C GLY A 241 9.70 9.30 6.60
N GLY A 242 10.65 10.16 6.96
CA GLY A 242 12.09 9.89 6.85
C GLY A 242 12.56 8.70 7.69
N LEU A 243 12.10 8.62 8.93
CA LEU A 243 12.40 7.50 9.84
C LEU A 243 11.84 6.17 9.33
N PHE A 244 10.63 6.21 8.74
CA PHE A 244 10.05 5.02 8.11
C PHE A 244 10.90 4.51 6.95
N ALA A 245 11.31 5.40 6.05
CA ALA A 245 12.14 5.04 4.90
C ALA A 245 13.52 4.52 5.34
N LEU A 246 14.18 5.23 6.27
CA LEU A 246 15.47 4.82 6.83
C LEU A 246 15.37 3.47 7.54
N GLY A 247 14.35 3.31 8.37
CA GLY A 247 14.16 2.09 9.15
C GLY A 247 13.85 0.88 8.26
N ALA A 248 13.09 1.05 7.17
CA ALA A 248 12.85 -0.03 6.22
C ALA A 248 14.16 -0.57 5.62
N ILE A 249 15.13 0.32 5.32
CA ILE A 249 16.46 -0.06 4.82
C ILE A 249 17.27 -0.74 5.92
N VAL A 250 17.37 -0.11 7.09
CA VAL A 250 18.17 -0.60 8.22
C VAL A 250 17.67 -1.97 8.69
N PHE A 251 16.39 -2.10 8.96
CA PHE A 251 15.81 -3.36 9.47
C PHE A 251 15.74 -4.46 8.43
N GLY A 252 15.71 -4.13 7.14
CA GLY A 252 15.97 -5.10 6.08
C GLY A 252 17.28 -5.84 6.31
N HIS A 253 18.39 -5.10 6.53
CA HIS A 253 19.72 -5.68 6.79
C HIS A 253 19.86 -6.29 8.18
N VAL A 254 19.35 -5.62 9.23
CA VAL A 254 19.40 -6.11 10.60
C VAL A 254 18.70 -7.47 10.73
N SER A 255 17.56 -7.61 10.06
CA SER A 255 16.80 -8.87 10.08
C SER A 255 17.50 -10.04 9.41
N ASP A 256 18.47 -9.79 8.51
CA ASP A 256 19.33 -10.83 7.94
C ASP A 256 20.28 -11.42 9.00
N LYS A 257 20.72 -10.59 9.97
CA LYS A 257 21.72 -10.96 10.98
C LYS A 257 21.09 -11.58 12.22
N ILE A 258 20.04 -10.98 12.78
CA ILE A 258 19.44 -11.39 14.05
C ILE A 258 18.15 -12.22 13.91
N GLY A 259 17.68 -12.39 12.68
CA GLY A 259 16.53 -13.21 12.33
C GLY A 259 15.25 -12.40 12.06
N ARG A 260 14.55 -12.77 10.97
CA ARG A 260 13.35 -12.07 10.47
C ARG A 260 12.26 -11.92 11.53
N THR A 261 11.90 -13.03 12.16
CA THR A 261 10.79 -13.07 13.12
C THR A 261 11.07 -12.29 14.40
N ARG A 262 12.33 -12.25 14.86
CA ARG A 262 12.71 -11.46 16.04
C ARG A 262 12.56 -9.96 15.76
N VAL A 263 13.09 -9.50 14.62
CA VAL A 263 13.01 -8.09 14.23
C VAL A 263 11.57 -7.67 14.00
N MET A 264 10.76 -8.53 13.39
CA MET A 264 9.32 -8.29 13.19
C MET A 264 8.58 -8.10 14.52
N VAL A 265 8.82 -8.96 15.51
CA VAL A 265 8.17 -8.86 16.83
C VAL A 265 8.62 -7.62 17.58
N ILE A 266 9.91 -7.29 17.57
CA ILE A 266 10.46 -6.05 18.18
C ILE A 266 9.80 -4.83 17.49
N GLY A 267 9.74 -4.82 16.18
CA GLY A 267 9.09 -3.76 15.42
C GLY A 267 7.61 -3.60 15.76
N ALA A 268 6.88 -4.71 15.88
CA ALA A 268 5.47 -4.71 16.25
C ALA A 268 5.22 -4.16 17.67
N PHE A 269 6.12 -4.42 18.63
CA PHE A 269 6.05 -3.76 19.95
C PHE A 269 6.36 -2.26 19.87
N GLY A 270 7.32 -1.85 19.03
CA GLY A 270 7.58 -0.43 18.78
C GLY A 270 6.35 0.27 18.19
N GLU A 271 5.69 -0.36 17.22
CA GLU A 271 4.45 0.14 16.65
C GLU A 271 3.32 0.22 17.68
N LEU A 272 3.14 -0.81 18.50
CA LEU A 272 2.14 -0.80 19.55
C LEU A 272 2.36 0.39 20.53
N GLY A 273 3.61 0.62 20.95
CA GLY A 273 3.98 1.77 21.78
C GLY A 273 3.67 3.09 21.09
N PHE A 274 4.02 3.22 19.79
CA PHE A 274 3.71 4.40 19.00
C PHE A 274 2.20 4.65 18.91
N LEU A 275 1.41 3.63 18.58
CA LEU A 275 -0.04 3.73 18.44
C LEU A 275 -0.69 4.20 19.75
N LEU A 276 -0.28 3.66 20.89
CA LEU A 276 -0.82 4.04 22.19
C LEU A 276 -0.43 5.47 22.58
N LEU A 277 0.85 5.81 22.49
CA LEU A 277 1.36 7.11 22.92
C LEU A 277 0.90 8.23 21.97
N PHE A 278 0.95 7.99 20.65
CA PHE A 278 0.53 8.98 19.67
C PHE A 278 -1.00 9.17 19.71
N GLY A 279 -1.78 8.08 19.81
CA GLY A 279 -3.22 8.15 19.97
C GLY A 279 -3.64 8.90 21.24
N TRP A 280 -2.86 8.79 22.32
CA TRP A 280 -3.11 9.53 23.56
C TRP A 280 -2.73 11.01 23.48
N SER A 281 -1.59 11.34 22.89
CA SER A 281 -1.04 12.70 22.89
C SER A 281 -1.60 13.58 21.77
N LEU A 282 -1.97 13.00 20.63
CA LEU A 282 -2.39 13.74 19.44
C LEU A 282 -3.63 14.61 19.67
N PRO A 283 -4.76 14.13 20.27
CA PRO A 283 -5.95 14.97 20.50
C PRO A 283 -5.73 16.08 21.52
N ARG A 284 -4.65 15.97 22.30
CA ARG A 284 -4.26 16.97 23.32
C ARG A 284 -3.33 18.05 22.76
N ASN A 285 -2.94 17.92 21.48
CA ASN A 285 -1.88 18.72 20.86
C ASN A 285 -0.54 18.68 21.62
N ASP A 286 -0.31 17.59 22.38
CA ASP A 286 0.88 17.40 23.22
C ASP A 286 1.94 16.50 22.61
N PHE A 287 1.69 15.93 21.42
CA PHE A 287 2.54 14.90 20.81
C PHE A 287 3.98 15.37 20.56
N LEU A 288 4.19 16.67 20.31
CA LEU A 288 5.54 17.24 20.16
C LEU A 288 6.37 17.15 21.46
N LYS A 289 5.70 17.17 22.64
CA LYS A 289 6.40 16.97 23.92
C LYS A 289 6.97 15.55 24.07
N TYR A 290 6.43 14.61 23.34
CA TYR A 290 6.78 13.18 23.40
C TYR A 290 7.55 12.72 22.17
N GLU A 291 8.06 13.62 21.32
CA GLU A 291 8.75 13.29 20.07
C GLU A 291 9.96 12.35 20.28
N PHE A 292 10.73 12.56 21.36
CA PHE A 292 11.88 11.70 21.71
C PHE A 292 11.51 10.24 22.02
N PHE A 293 10.26 9.96 22.35
CA PHE A 293 9.73 8.61 22.52
C PHE A 293 9.04 8.12 21.24
N LEU A 294 8.29 9.00 20.57
CA LEU A 294 7.53 8.68 19.37
C LEU A 294 8.44 8.32 18.20
N TRP A 295 9.53 9.05 17.98
CA TRP A 295 10.46 8.77 16.88
C TRP A 295 11.13 7.41 16.97
N PRO A 296 11.74 6.98 18.10
CA PRO A 296 12.29 5.63 18.23
C PRO A 296 11.23 4.54 18.09
N MET A 297 10.03 4.72 18.66
CA MET A 297 8.93 3.76 18.53
C MET A 297 8.50 3.59 17.09
N PHE A 298 8.37 4.70 16.35
CA PHE A 298 7.99 4.67 14.94
C PHE A 298 9.12 4.13 14.06
N PHE A 299 10.37 4.45 14.37
CA PHE A 299 11.52 3.85 13.70
C PHE A 299 11.53 2.32 13.88
N LEU A 300 11.27 1.81 15.08
CA LEU A 300 11.10 0.37 15.30
C LEU A 300 9.89 -0.20 14.51
N ALA A 301 8.77 0.52 14.49
CA ALA A 301 7.58 0.11 13.74
C ALA A 301 7.87 -0.16 12.26
N SER A 302 8.75 0.64 11.65
CA SER A 302 9.16 0.49 10.25
C SER A 302 9.83 -0.86 9.93
N ALA A 303 10.24 -1.62 10.95
CA ALA A 303 10.84 -2.94 10.79
C ALA A 303 9.84 -4.02 10.33
N VAL A 304 8.56 -3.86 10.61
CA VAL A 304 7.56 -4.93 10.44
C VAL A 304 7.38 -5.29 8.97
N ALA A 305 7.08 -4.32 8.11
CA ALA A 305 6.79 -4.56 6.70
C ALA A 305 7.95 -5.21 5.93
N PRO A 306 9.20 -4.68 5.96
CA PRO A 306 10.30 -5.27 5.23
C PRO A 306 10.68 -6.66 5.74
N THR A 307 10.53 -6.94 7.04
CA THR A 307 10.82 -8.26 7.59
C THR A 307 9.79 -9.30 7.21
N ILE A 308 8.50 -8.93 7.11
CA ILE A 308 7.45 -9.82 6.60
C ILE A 308 7.73 -10.18 5.14
N LEU A 309 8.02 -9.19 4.30
CA LEU A 309 8.34 -9.41 2.88
C LEU A 309 9.55 -10.33 2.71
N ALA A 310 10.63 -10.05 3.44
CA ALA A 310 11.83 -10.87 3.42
C ALA A 310 11.56 -12.30 3.91
N TYR A 311 10.80 -12.47 4.98
CA TYR A 311 10.41 -13.79 5.48
C TYR A 311 9.61 -14.59 4.44
N ILE A 312 8.64 -13.96 3.79
CA ILE A 312 7.85 -14.60 2.73
C ILE A 312 8.75 -15.00 1.56
N ALA A 313 9.70 -14.14 1.16
CA ALA A 313 10.66 -14.43 0.12
C ALA A 313 11.54 -15.64 0.49
N ASP A 314 12.02 -15.73 1.74
CA ASP A 314 12.89 -16.81 2.23
C ASP A 314 12.17 -18.17 2.24
N ILE A 315 10.88 -18.22 2.65
CA ILE A 315 10.12 -19.47 2.72
C ILE A 315 9.55 -19.93 1.38
N SER A 316 9.40 -19.02 0.40
CA SER A 316 8.79 -19.33 -0.89
C SER A 316 9.76 -20.01 -1.87
N GLY A 317 11.06 -19.83 -1.70
CA GLY A 317 12.09 -20.36 -2.61
C GLY A 317 11.98 -19.77 -4.02
N LYS A 318 12.97 -20.04 -4.88
CA LYS A 318 13.05 -19.47 -6.24
C LYS A 318 11.88 -19.85 -7.15
N ALA A 319 11.32 -21.07 -6.98
CA ALA A 319 10.28 -21.63 -7.87
C ALA A 319 8.84 -21.19 -7.52
N LYS A 320 8.59 -20.59 -6.34
CA LYS A 320 7.24 -20.29 -5.83
C LYS A 320 7.00 -18.81 -5.53
N ARG A 321 7.90 -17.93 -5.92
CA ARG A 321 7.78 -16.47 -5.67
C ARG A 321 6.51 -15.87 -6.28
N GLY A 322 6.05 -16.36 -7.43
CA GLY A 322 4.79 -15.91 -8.03
C GLY A 322 3.58 -16.18 -7.14
N SER A 323 3.45 -17.40 -6.60
CA SER A 323 2.36 -17.75 -5.67
C SER A 323 2.47 -16.98 -4.33
N ALA A 324 3.69 -16.70 -3.85
CA ALA A 324 3.91 -15.93 -2.65
C ALA A 324 3.54 -14.45 -2.85
N ASN A 325 3.88 -13.88 -4.00
CA ASN A 325 3.49 -12.51 -4.35
C ASN A 325 1.97 -12.38 -4.53
N ALA A 326 1.31 -13.37 -5.13
CA ALA A 326 -0.15 -13.40 -5.23
C ALA A 326 -0.81 -13.45 -3.85
N LEU A 327 -0.31 -14.30 -2.94
CA LEU A 327 -0.80 -14.35 -1.57
C LEU A 327 -0.57 -13.02 -0.84
N TYR A 328 0.60 -12.39 -1.04
CA TYR A 328 0.89 -11.08 -0.49
C TYR A 328 -0.12 -10.03 -0.95
N SER A 329 -0.38 -9.94 -2.25
CA SER A 329 -1.34 -8.99 -2.80
C SER A 329 -2.75 -9.22 -2.27
N ILE A 330 -3.20 -10.48 -2.17
CA ILE A 330 -4.53 -10.81 -1.64
C ILE A 330 -4.65 -10.40 -0.17
N VAL A 331 -3.67 -10.73 0.67
CA VAL A 331 -3.68 -10.36 2.09
C VAL A 331 -3.65 -8.85 2.25
N LEU A 332 -2.81 -8.16 1.47
CA LEU A 332 -2.74 -6.70 1.46
C LEU A 332 -4.10 -6.08 1.09
N SER A 333 -4.68 -6.49 -0.02
CA SER A 333 -5.94 -5.88 -0.51
C SER A 333 -7.12 -6.17 0.43
N ILE A 334 -7.24 -7.39 0.97
CA ILE A 334 -8.30 -7.73 1.95
C ILE A 334 -8.07 -6.95 3.25
N GLY A 335 -6.83 -6.90 3.74
CA GLY A 335 -6.52 -6.16 4.96
C GLY A 335 -6.79 -4.67 4.81
N LEU A 336 -6.41 -4.05 3.67
CA LEU A 336 -6.74 -2.67 3.36
C LEU A 336 -8.25 -2.43 3.34
N ALA A 337 -9.03 -3.33 2.72
CA ALA A 337 -10.48 -3.20 2.67
C ALA A 337 -11.11 -3.24 4.06
N ILE A 338 -10.74 -4.23 4.88
CA ILE A 338 -11.21 -4.34 6.27
C ILE A 338 -10.77 -3.10 7.07
N GLY A 339 -9.52 -2.68 6.92
CA GLY A 339 -8.98 -1.52 7.59
C GLY A 339 -9.69 -0.21 7.21
N ASN A 340 -10.02 -0.02 5.94
CA ASN A 340 -10.81 1.13 5.49
C ASN A 340 -12.19 1.16 6.16
N ILE A 341 -12.87 0.02 6.24
CA ILE A 341 -14.18 -0.07 6.89
C ILE A 341 -14.07 0.25 8.38
N ILE A 342 -13.16 -0.43 9.10
CA ILE A 342 -12.95 -0.19 10.54
C ILE A 342 -12.52 1.26 10.76
N GLY A 343 -11.54 1.75 9.98
CA GLY A 343 -11.04 3.13 10.05
C GLY A 343 -12.16 4.16 9.87
N GLY A 344 -13.09 3.88 8.94
CA GLY A 344 -14.26 4.72 8.72
C GLY A 344 -15.15 4.87 9.95
N PHE A 345 -15.47 3.75 10.60
CA PHE A 345 -16.27 3.77 11.83
C PHE A 345 -15.56 4.48 13.00
N VAL A 346 -14.28 4.18 13.21
CA VAL A 346 -13.56 4.74 14.36
C VAL A 346 -13.14 6.20 14.15
N ALA A 347 -12.96 6.64 12.90
CA ALA A 347 -12.64 8.04 12.59
C ALA A 347 -13.74 9.00 13.02
N ASP A 348 -15.01 8.58 12.94
CA ASP A 348 -16.16 9.39 13.37
C ASP A 348 -16.26 9.51 14.91
N LEU A 349 -15.58 8.63 15.66
CA LEU A 349 -15.47 8.70 17.11
C LEU A 349 -14.33 9.66 17.57
N GLY A 350 -13.44 10.03 16.65
CA GLY A 350 -12.29 10.89 16.89
C GLY A 350 -10.97 10.26 16.46
N ILE A 351 -10.00 11.11 16.11
CA ILE A 351 -8.73 10.68 15.51
C ILE A 351 -7.95 9.65 16.36
N GLN A 352 -8.03 9.76 17.68
CA GLN A 352 -7.35 8.84 18.60
C GLN A 352 -7.83 7.40 18.46
N TRP A 353 -9.08 7.19 18.08
CA TRP A 353 -9.66 5.85 17.98
C TRP A 353 -9.08 5.05 16.80
N ILE A 354 -8.57 5.73 15.76
CA ILE A 354 -7.82 5.05 14.68
C ILE A 354 -6.59 4.36 15.27
N PHE A 355 -5.86 5.04 16.15
CA PHE A 355 -4.65 4.50 16.78
C PHE A 355 -4.97 3.44 17.84
N TYR A 356 -5.98 3.68 18.68
CA TYR A 356 -6.37 2.70 19.71
C TYR A 356 -6.97 1.43 19.12
N ALA A 357 -7.77 1.53 18.05
CA ALA A 357 -8.26 0.35 17.35
C ALA A 357 -7.12 -0.40 16.67
N GLY A 358 -6.15 0.30 16.07
CA GLY A 358 -4.92 -0.29 15.55
C GLY A 358 -4.15 -1.04 16.63
N ALA A 359 -3.95 -0.45 17.81
CA ALA A 359 -3.30 -1.10 18.96
C ALA A 359 -4.09 -2.34 19.43
N GLY A 360 -5.43 -2.24 19.48
CA GLY A 360 -6.33 -3.34 19.85
C GLY A 360 -6.27 -4.54 18.89
N ILE A 361 -5.99 -4.29 17.60
CA ILE A 361 -5.80 -5.34 16.59
C ILE A 361 -4.36 -5.90 16.66
N LEU A 362 -3.38 -5.04 16.86
CA LEU A 362 -1.97 -5.42 16.83
C LEU A 362 -1.56 -6.24 18.06
N PHE A 363 -2.01 -5.85 19.26
CA PHE A 363 -1.62 -6.51 20.50
C PHE A 363 -1.93 -8.02 20.52
N PRO A 364 -3.17 -8.50 20.30
CA PRO A 364 -3.45 -9.93 20.23
C PRO A 364 -2.70 -10.62 19.10
N SER A 365 -2.47 -9.94 17.98
CA SER A 365 -1.71 -10.47 16.84
C SER A 365 -0.25 -10.73 17.20
N ILE A 366 0.38 -9.86 18.01
CA ILE A 366 1.73 -10.08 18.57
C ILE A 366 1.74 -11.30 19.47
N LEU A 367 0.76 -11.44 20.37
CA LEU A 367 0.68 -12.58 21.30
C LEU A 367 0.54 -13.90 20.55
N VAL A 368 -0.37 -13.97 19.58
CA VAL A 368 -0.56 -15.17 18.74
C VAL A 368 0.70 -15.49 17.95
N THR A 369 1.32 -14.50 17.31
CA THR A 369 2.58 -14.68 16.57
C THR A 369 3.67 -15.21 17.49
N SER A 370 3.87 -14.61 18.67
CA SER A 370 4.89 -15.00 19.63
C SER A 370 4.71 -16.43 20.14
N THR A 371 3.46 -16.85 20.40
CA THR A 371 3.14 -18.22 20.83
C THR A 371 3.38 -19.25 19.71
N LEU A 372 3.02 -18.90 18.46
CA LEU A 372 3.29 -19.77 17.30
C LEU A 372 4.77 -19.92 16.98
N LEU A 373 5.59 -18.90 17.26
CA LEU A 373 7.04 -18.94 17.09
C LEU A 373 7.72 -19.79 18.17
N ARG A 374 7.25 -19.77 19.42
CA ARG A 374 7.80 -20.61 20.51
C ARG A 374 7.55 -22.10 20.35
N ARG A 375 6.49 -22.48 19.60
CA ARG A 375 6.15 -23.90 19.33
C ARG A 375 6.97 -24.51 18.18
N ARG A 376 7.91 -23.78 17.62
CA ARG A 376 8.85 -24.22 16.58
C ARG A 376 10.25 -24.44 17.10
#